data_684c51ad920d3df98ccc7df665fef648
#
_entry.id   684c51ad920d3df98ccc7df665fef648
#
_cell.length_a   1.000
_cell.length_b   1.000
_cell.length_c   1.000
_cell.angle_alpha   90.00
_cell.angle_beta   90.00
_cell.angle_gamma   90.00
#
_symmetry.space_group_name_H-M   'P 1'
#
loop_
_entity.id
_entity.type
_entity.pdbx_description
1 polymer ?
#
loop_
_entity_poly.entity_id
_entity_poly.type
_entity_poly.pdbx_seq_one_letter_code
_entity_poly.pdbx_strand_id
1 'polypeptide(L)'
;TNNQWFETQDSISYWEDFSKQKIVYPNMTKFMPFFLDIDGYMVNQKCFIITGNNIGFLSAFFNSSLFKFCFKDNFPELFGDTRELSKIFFDKIPVIEINTQMDSKFRDLVLEIQKLKQCNKSTKHIEIQIDEMIFDLYGLSINERKTIGFIELQ
;
A
#
# COMPACT_ATOMS: atom_id res chain seq x y z
N THR A 1 -16.58 -8.98 -30.89
CA THR A 1 -15.15 -8.59 -30.91
C THR A 1 -14.43 -9.45 -31.91
N ASN A 2 -13.53 -8.86 -32.70
CA ASN A 2 -12.70 -9.60 -33.67
C ASN A 2 -11.46 -10.25 -33.00
N ASN A 3 -11.42 -10.29 -31.68
CA ASN A 3 -10.28 -10.81 -30.94
C ASN A 3 -10.18 -12.32 -31.04
N GLN A 4 -8.96 -12.82 -31.19
CA GLN A 4 -8.67 -14.24 -31.12
C GLN A 4 -8.78 -14.72 -29.65
N TRP A 5 -8.95 -16.02 -29.44
CA TRP A 5 -9.13 -16.60 -28.10
C TRP A 5 -7.98 -16.36 -27.12
N PHE A 6 -6.78 -16.04 -27.63
CA PHE A 6 -5.57 -15.75 -26.84
C PHE A 6 -5.29 -14.23 -26.71
N GLU A 7 -6.14 -13.37 -27.29
CA GLU A 7 -5.99 -11.91 -27.22
C GLU A 7 -6.81 -11.36 -26.07
N THR A 8 -6.26 -10.34 -25.40
CA THR A 8 -7.01 -9.57 -24.40
C THR A 8 -8.04 -8.68 -25.10
N GLN A 9 -9.18 -8.44 -24.43
CA GLN A 9 -10.24 -7.59 -24.97
C GLN A 9 -9.73 -6.16 -25.21
N ASP A 10 -8.90 -5.66 -24.29
CA ASP A 10 -8.30 -4.34 -24.35
C ASP A 10 -6.78 -4.42 -24.37
N SER A 11 -6.15 -3.41 -24.97
CA SER A 11 -4.68 -3.28 -24.98
C SER A 11 -4.16 -3.04 -23.56
N ILE A 12 -3.19 -3.84 -23.12
CA ILE A 12 -2.47 -3.65 -21.85
C ILE A 12 -1.20 -2.85 -22.14
N SER A 13 -1.30 -1.52 -22.14
CA SER A 13 -0.17 -0.62 -22.40
C SER A 13 0.90 -0.64 -21.31
N TYR A 14 0.58 -1.14 -20.11
CA TYR A 14 1.46 -1.25 -18.94
C TYR A 14 1.93 -2.69 -18.69
N TRP A 15 1.99 -3.52 -19.73
CA TRP A 15 2.41 -4.92 -19.62
C TRP A 15 3.74 -5.12 -18.88
N GLU A 16 4.73 -4.26 -19.18
CA GLU A 16 6.05 -4.35 -18.56
C GLU A 16 6.05 -4.04 -17.05
N ASP A 17 5.02 -3.34 -16.57
CA ASP A 17 4.91 -2.98 -15.14
C ASP A 17 4.62 -4.20 -14.26
N PHE A 18 4.06 -5.26 -14.82
CA PHE A 18 3.82 -6.49 -14.07
C PHE A 18 5.11 -7.18 -13.60
N SER A 19 6.20 -7.07 -14.33
CA SER A 19 7.49 -7.64 -13.96
C SER A 19 8.30 -6.77 -13.00
N LYS A 20 7.89 -5.53 -12.77
CA LYS A 20 8.54 -4.61 -11.83
C LYS A 20 8.08 -4.87 -10.38
N GLN A 21 8.92 -4.46 -9.43
CA GLN A 21 8.47 -4.32 -8.05
C GLN A 21 7.30 -3.33 -8.00
N LYS A 22 6.21 -3.71 -7.35
CA LYS A 22 4.97 -2.94 -7.35
C LYS A 22 4.16 -3.13 -6.08
N ILE A 23 3.26 -2.20 -5.80
CA ILE A 23 2.22 -2.37 -4.81
C ILE A 23 0.96 -2.84 -5.53
N VAL A 24 0.35 -3.91 -5.05
CA VAL A 24 -0.94 -4.42 -5.52
C VAL A 24 -2.00 -4.10 -4.48
N TYR A 25 -3.14 -3.56 -4.91
CA TYR A 25 -4.28 -3.28 -4.03
C TYR A 25 -5.62 -3.43 -4.77
N PRO A 26 -6.72 -3.80 -4.08
CA PRO A 26 -8.02 -3.97 -4.72
C PRO A 26 -8.69 -2.63 -5.02
N ASN A 27 -9.55 -2.61 -6.02
CA ASN A 27 -10.37 -1.44 -6.36
C ASN A 27 -11.29 -1.02 -5.20
N MET A 28 -11.90 -2.01 -4.52
CA MET A 28 -12.80 -1.77 -3.39
C MET A 28 -12.40 -2.63 -2.19
N THR A 29 -12.44 -2.03 -1.00
CA THR A 29 -12.03 -2.72 0.22
C THR A 29 -12.70 -2.16 1.47
N LYS A 30 -12.78 -3.00 2.52
CA LYS A 30 -13.05 -2.58 3.91
C LYS A 30 -11.75 -2.37 4.70
N PHE A 31 -10.65 -2.93 4.21
CA PHE A 31 -9.36 -2.98 4.90
C PHE A 31 -8.30 -2.25 4.07
N MET A 32 -7.08 -2.15 4.61
CA MET A 32 -5.92 -1.52 3.95
C MET A 32 -4.97 -2.59 3.37
N PRO A 33 -5.31 -3.23 2.24
CA PRO A 33 -4.60 -4.39 1.74
C PRO A 33 -3.57 -4.00 0.68
N PHE A 34 -2.56 -3.25 1.05
CA PHE A 34 -1.47 -2.89 0.15
C PHE A 34 -0.36 -3.93 0.23
N PHE A 35 -0.27 -4.78 -0.78
CA PHE A 35 0.71 -5.86 -0.87
C PHE A 35 1.91 -5.44 -1.72
N LEU A 36 3.12 -5.58 -1.19
CA LEU A 36 4.35 -5.36 -1.93
C LEU A 36 4.70 -6.63 -2.71
N ASP A 37 4.56 -6.56 -4.03
CA ASP A 37 4.91 -7.66 -4.94
C ASP A 37 6.31 -7.47 -5.52
N ILE A 38 7.17 -8.45 -5.27
CA ILE A 38 8.53 -8.55 -5.83
C ILE A 38 8.68 -9.77 -6.77
N ASP A 39 7.64 -10.59 -6.89
CA ASP A 39 7.66 -11.86 -7.62
C ASP A 39 7.04 -11.75 -9.03
N GLY A 40 6.48 -10.59 -9.38
CA GLY A 40 5.92 -10.33 -10.70
C GLY A 40 4.53 -10.92 -10.93
N TYR A 41 3.68 -10.97 -9.89
CA TYR A 41 2.31 -11.44 -10.02
C TYR A 41 1.51 -10.59 -11.01
N MET A 42 0.72 -11.27 -11.83
CA MET A 42 -0.27 -10.64 -12.69
C MET A 42 -1.59 -10.52 -11.94
N VAL A 43 -2.26 -9.39 -12.12
CA VAL A 43 -3.56 -9.12 -11.47
C VAL A 43 -4.62 -8.85 -12.53
N ASN A 44 -5.88 -9.09 -12.18
CA ASN A 44 -7.02 -8.80 -13.02
C ASN A 44 -7.60 -7.40 -12.72
N GLN A 45 -8.64 -7.02 -13.46
CA GLN A 45 -9.32 -5.72 -13.35
C GLN A 45 -9.91 -5.38 -11.98
N LYS A 46 -9.86 -6.29 -11.00
CA LYS A 46 -10.33 -6.03 -9.62
C LYS A 46 -9.22 -5.45 -8.74
N CYS A 47 -7.98 -5.43 -9.23
CA CYS A 47 -6.83 -4.88 -8.54
C CYS A 47 -6.15 -3.81 -9.39
N PHE A 48 -5.57 -2.85 -8.70
CA PHE A 48 -4.67 -1.85 -9.26
C PHE A 48 -3.22 -2.15 -8.88
N ILE A 49 -2.30 -1.57 -9.61
CA ILE A 49 -0.86 -1.61 -9.33
C ILE A 49 -0.30 -0.20 -9.24
N ILE A 50 0.68 -0.02 -8.35
CA ILE A 50 1.52 1.19 -8.28
C ILE A 50 2.95 0.77 -8.53
N THR A 51 3.59 1.37 -9.52
CA THR A 51 5.01 1.20 -9.85
C THR A 51 5.73 2.55 -9.77
N GLY A 52 7.03 2.55 -9.64
CA GLY A 52 7.85 3.76 -9.60
C GLY A 52 8.96 3.71 -8.56
N ASN A 53 9.42 4.88 -8.15
CA ASN A 53 10.43 5.02 -7.11
C ASN A 53 9.80 4.92 -5.71
N ASN A 54 10.64 4.63 -4.71
CA ASN A 54 10.24 4.59 -3.29
C ASN A 54 9.06 3.65 -2.98
N ILE A 55 8.94 2.55 -3.73
CA ILE A 55 7.84 1.57 -3.58
C ILE A 55 7.87 0.88 -2.22
N GLY A 56 9.04 0.67 -1.63
CA GLY A 56 9.19 0.12 -0.27
C GLY A 56 8.55 1.04 0.76
N PHE A 57 8.89 2.33 0.72
CA PHE A 57 8.29 3.34 1.60
C PHE A 57 6.79 3.50 1.36
N LEU A 58 6.35 3.61 0.12
CA LEU A 58 4.93 3.75 -0.20
C LEU A 58 4.12 2.57 0.31
N SER A 59 4.65 1.34 0.20
CA SER A 59 4.00 0.14 0.73
C SER A 59 3.88 0.19 2.27
N ALA A 60 4.93 0.62 2.96
CA ALA A 60 4.91 0.83 4.41
C ALA A 60 3.92 1.93 4.80
N PHE A 61 3.98 3.09 4.12
CA PHE A 61 3.13 4.25 4.39
C PHE A 61 1.63 3.92 4.24
N PHE A 62 1.22 3.29 3.14
CA PHE A 62 -0.18 2.95 2.91
C PHE A 62 -0.74 1.91 3.89
N ASN A 63 0.12 1.13 4.54
CA ASN A 63 -0.26 0.18 5.59
C ASN A 63 -0.09 0.73 7.01
N SER A 64 0.44 1.95 7.19
CA SER A 64 0.71 2.56 8.49
C SER A 64 -0.53 3.00 9.24
N SER A 65 -0.40 3.18 10.54
CA SER A 65 -1.45 3.75 11.40
C SER A 65 -1.80 5.18 10.99
N LEU A 66 -0.82 6.00 10.55
CA LEU A 66 -1.07 7.35 10.06
C LEU A 66 -2.00 7.33 8.84
N PHE A 67 -1.70 6.50 7.84
CA PHE A 67 -2.53 6.42 6.66
C PHE A 67 -3.94 5.90 6.98
N LYS A 68 -4.05 4.86 7.80
CA LYS A 68 -5.34 4.30 8.24
C LYS A 68 -6.17 5.32 9.02
N PHE A 69 -5.54 6.13 9.85
CA PHE A 69 -6.22 7.20 10.59
C PHE A 69 -6.84 8.23 9.64
N CYS A 70 -6.10 8.67 8.61
CA CYS A 70 -6.55 9.63 7.62
C CYS A 70 -7.43 9.03 6.51
N PHE A 71 -7.50 7.71 6.41
CA PHE A 71 -8.14 7.01 5.29
C PHE A 71 -9.61 7.35 5.14
N LYS A 72 -10.34 7.38 6.24
CA LYS A 72 -11.79 7.62 6.25
C LYS A 72 -12.17 8.97 5.66
N ASP A 73 -11.31 9.97 5.83
CA ASP A 73 -11.57 11.34 5.37
C ASP A 73 -11.17 11.53 3.90
N ASN A 74 -10.29 10.69 3.37
CA ASN A 74 -9.74 10.84 2.02
C ASN A 74 -10.40 9.94 0.97
N PHE A 75 -11.04 8.85 1.38
CA PHE A 75 -11.69 7.91 0.46
C PHE A 75 -13.18 7.79 0.75
N PRO A 76 -14.04 7.94 -0.29
CA PRO A 76 -15.48 7.92 -0.10
C PRO A 76 -15.97 6.55 0.35
N GLU A 77 -16.89 6.57 1.30
CA GLU A 77 -17.58 5.38 1.74
C GLU A 77 -18.65 4.96 0.71
N LEU A 78 -18.63 3.68 0.41
CA LEU A 78 -19.66 2.98 -0.32
C LEU A 78 -20.54 2.20 0.67
N PHE A 79 -21.45 1.37 0.15
CA PHE A 79 -22.30 0.56 1.01
C PHE A 79 -21.51 -0.41 1.90
N GLY A 80 -21.86 -0.45 3.20
CA GLY A 80 -21.34 -1.43 4.16
C GLY A 80 -19.87 -1.24 4.56
N ASP A 81 -19.44 -0.01 4.83
CA ASP A 81 -18.09 0.40 5.19
C ASP A 81 -17.03 0.14 4.11
N THR A 82 -17.44 -0.28 2.92
CA THR A 82 -16.55 -0.46 1.78
C THR A 82 -16.11 0.89 1.24
N ARG A 83 -14.86 1.01 0.80
CA ARG A 83 -14.32 2.23 0.19
C ARG A 83 -13.73 1.94 -1.18
N GLU A 84 -13.87 2.90 -2.07
CA GLU A 84 -13.28 2.85 -3.40
C GLU A 84 -11.87 3.46 -3.36
N LEU A 85 -10.89 2.67 -3.81
CA LEU A 85 -9.48 3.06 -3.87
C LEU A 85 -9.13 3.61 -5.27
N SER A 86 -9.82 4.65 -5.68
CA SER A 86 -9.61 5.28 -6.99
C SER A 86 -8.35 6.17 -7.00
N LYS A 87 -7.63 6.18 -8.14
CA LYS A 87 -6.42 7.00 -8.36
C LYS A 87 -6.60 8.46 -7.99
N ILE A 88 -7.75 9.05 -8.27
CA ILE A 88 -8.02 10.48 -8.01
C ILE A 88 -7.90 10.88 -6.53
N PHE A 89 -8.06 9.92 -5.62
CA PHE A 89 -7.89 10.15 -4.19
C PHE A 89 -6.43 10.01 -3.78
N PHE A 90 -5.70 9.03 -4.34
CA PHE A 90 -4.26 8.87 -4.11
C PHE A 90 -3.45 10.07 -4.56
N ASP A 91 -3.79 10.69 -5.68
CA ASP A 91 -3.09 11.87 -6.22
C ASP A 91 -3.15 13.10 -5.28
N LYS A 92 -4.03 13.09 -4.28
CA LYS A 92 -4.18 14.17 -3.29
C LYS A 92 -3.38 13.93 -2.00
N ILE A 93 -2.84 12.74 -1.81
CA ILE A 93 -2.16 12.38 -0.57
C ILE A 93 -0.75 12.95 -0.58
N PRO A 94 -0.38 13.79 0.40
CA PRO A 94 0.97 14.33 0.48
C PRO A 94 1.94 13.23 0.92
N VAL A 95 2.89 12.90 0.06
CA VAL A 95 3.92 11.90 0.33
C VAL A 95 5.27 12.59 0.42
N ILE A 96 6.03 12.30 1.48
CA ILE A 96 7.39 12.84 1.68
C ILE A 96 8.35 12.12 0.74
N GLU A 97 9.23 12.89 0.10
CA GLU A 97 10.34 12.34 -0.66
C GLU A 97 11.41 11.81 0.29
N ILE A 98 11.87 10.59 0.06
CA ILE A 98 12.92 9.94 0.84
C ILE A 98 14.07 9.47 -0.06
N ASN A 99 15.23 9.21 0.53
CA ASN A 99 16.35 8.65 -0.21
C ASN A 99 16.23 7.12 -0.36
N THR A 100 17.03 6.57 -1.28
CA THR A 100 17.02 5.13 -1.61
C THR A 100 17.37 4.24 -0.41
N GLN A 101 18.26 4.70 0.50
CA GLN A 101 18.63 3.91 1.68
C GLN A 101 17.45 3.76 2.63
N MET A 102 16.67 4.82 2.83
CA MET A 102 15.46 4.79 3.66
C MET A 102 14.38 3.91 3.02
N ASP A 103 14.18 4.02 1.69
CA ASP A 103 13.24 3.16 0.95
C ASP A 103 13.60 1.67 1.13
N SER A 104 14.87 1.31 0.96
CA SER A 104 15.31 -0.08 1.17
C SER A 104 15.02 -0.58 2.57
N LYS A 105 15.22 0.25 3.60
CA LYS A 105 14.88 -0.10 4.98
C LYS A 105 13.39 -0.38 5.18
N PHE A 106 12.53 0.47 4.65
CA PHE A 106 11.08 0.24 4.69
C PHE A 106 10.68 -1.02 3.92
N ARG A 107 11.24 -1.22 2.73
CA ARG A 107 11.02 -2.43 1.94
C ARG A 107 11.33 -3.69 2.71
N ASP A 108 12.48 -3.75 3.36
CA ASP A 108 12.91 -4.95 4.09
C ASP A 108 11.96 -5.25 5.27
N LEU A 109 11.50 -4.21 6.00
CA LEU A 109 10.51 -4.36 7.07
C LEU A 109 9.16 -4.86 6.54
N VAL A 110 8.69 -4.33 5.41
CA VAL A 110 7.43 -4.78 4.78
C VAL A 110 7.52 -6.23 4.35
N LEU A 111 8.61 -6.64 3.71
CA LEU A 111 8.83 -8.03 3.30
C LEU A 111 8.90 -8.98 4.49
N GLU A 112 9.50 -8.54 5.61
CA GLU A 112 9.52 -9.30 6.86
C GLU A 112 8.10 -9.49 7.42
N ILE A 113 7.28 -8.42 7.43
CA ILE A 113 5.86 -8.52 7.81
C ILE A 113 5.14 -9.55 6.93
N GLN A 114 5.27 -9.46 5.61
CA GLN A 114 4.60 -10.38 4.69
C GLN A 114 5.00 -11.83 4.94
N LYS A 115 6.29 -12.09 5.15
CA LYS A 115 6.82 -13.42 5.48
C LYS A 115 6.27 -13.95 6.81
N LEU A 116 6.21 -13.12 7.84
CA LEU A 116 5.67 -13.51 9.14
C LEU A 116 4.17 -13.79 9.07
N LYS A 117 3.40 -12.96 8.35
CA LYS A 117 1.97 -13.18 8.13
C LYS A 117 1.69 -14.51 7.39
N GLN A 118 2.49 -14.88 6.40
CA GLN A 118 2.40 -16.19 5.73
C GLN A 118 2.60 -17.36 6.71
N CYS A 119 3.39 -17.16 7.76
CA CYS A 119 3.63 -18.16 8.81
C CYS A 119 2.65 -18.03 10.00
N ASN A 120 1.60 -17.19 9.90
CA ASN A 120 0.68 -16.87 11.00
C ASN A 120 1.38 -16.39 12.29
N LYS A 121 2.48 -15.66 12.14
CA LYS A 121 3.22 -15.07 13.26
C LYS A 121 2.83 -13.60 13.48
N SER A 122 2.97 -13.12 14.73
CA SER A 122 2.73 -11.73 15.07
C SER A 122 3.74 -10.81 14.39
N THR A 123 3.24 -9.70 13.83
CA THR A 123 4.01 -8.67 13.14
C THR A 123 3.99 -7.34 13.88
N LYS A 124 3.26 -7.26 14.98
CA LYS A 124 2.98 -6.03 15.73
C LYS A 124 4.22 -5.19 16.06
N HIS A 125 5.33 -5.83 16.43
CA HIS A 125 6.55 -5.10 16.77
C HIS A 125 7.16 -4.38 15.55
N ILE A 126 7.09 -4.99 14.35
CA ILE A 126 7.59 -4.39 13.11
C ILE A 126 6.62 -3.31 12.63
N GLU A 127 5.32 -3.52 12.78
CA GLU A 127 4.29 -2.52 12.43
C GLU A 127 4.47 -1.25 13.28
N ILE A 128 4.70 -1.39 14.60
CA ILE A 128 5.01 -0.25 15.48
C ILE A 128 6.31 0.44 15.07
N GLN A 129 7.34 -0.32 14.73
CA GLN A 129 8.61 0.26 14.25
C GLN A 129 8.40 1.09 12.97
N ILE A 130 7.62 0.60 12.02
CA ILE A 130 7.28 1.34 10.80
C ILE A 130 6.49 2.61 11.14
N ASP A 131 5.51 2.54 12.03
CA ASP A 131 4.71 3.70 12.45
C ASP A 131 5.59 4.78 13.07
N GLU A 132 6.49 4.43 13.99
CA GLU A 132 7.40 5.42 14.60
C GLU A 132 8.34 6.06 13.57
N MET A 133 8.87 5.28 12.62
CA MET A 133 9.69 5.83 11.53
C MET A 133 8.89 6.81 10.64
N ILE A 134 7.63 6.49 10.36
CA ILE A 134 6.75 7.36 9.57
C ILE A 134 6.38 8.62 10.36
N PHE A 135 6.05 8.49 11.65
CA PHE A 135 5.76 9.63 12.52
C PHE A 135 6.93 10.60 12.63
N ASP A 136 8.16 10.06 12.70
CA ASP A 136 9.38 10.88 12.69
C ASP A 136 9.55 11.62 11.36
N LEU A 137 9.36 10.94 10.23
CA LEU A 137 9.45 11.56 8.90
C LEU A 137 8.45 12.70 8.71
N TYR A 138 7.23 12.54 9.21
CA TYR A 138 6.18 13.58 9.13
C TYR A 138 6.28 14.62 10.26
N GLY A 139 7.25 14.50 11.17
CA GLY A 139 7.48 15.43 12.27
C GLY A 139 6.33 15.50 13.27
N LEU A 140 5.59 14.38 13.47
CA LEU A 140 4.44 14.35 14.36
C LEU A 140 4.83 14.52 15.83
N SER A 141 4.16 15.42 16.51
CA SER A 141 4.30 15.62 17.96
C SER A 141 3.80 14.41 18.77
N ILE A 142 4.22 14.32 20.01
CA ILE A 142 3.78 13.25 20.94
C ILE A 142 2.23 13.20 21.07
N ASN A 143 1.57 14.35 21.06
CA ASN A 143 0.11 14.41 21.18
C ASN A 143 -0.58 13.89 19.92
N GLU A 144 -0.07 14.22 18.73
CA GLU A 144 -0.58 13.70 17.46
C GLU A 144 -0.40 12.19 17.35
N ARG A 145 0.80 11.66 17.70
CA ARG A 145 1.04 10.21 17.75
C ARG A 145 0.08 9.49 18.70
N LYS A 146 -0.20 10.06 19.87
CA LYS A 146 -1.18 9.50 20.81
C LYS A 146 -2.61 9.53 20.26
N THR A 147 -2.96 10.55 19.48
CA THR A 147 -4.29 10.68 18.88
C THR A 147 -4.47 9.63 17.77
N ILE A 148 -3.46 9.40 16.95
CA ILE A 148 -3.47 8.36 15.90
C ILE A 148 -3.52 6.98 16.55
N GLY A 149 -2.67 6.73 17.53
CA GLY A 149 -2.51 5.43 18.18
C GLY A 149 -1.94 4.37 17.24
N PHE A 150 -1.93 3.12 17.70
CA PHE A 150 -1.55 1.96 16.87
C PHE A 150 -2.79 1.30 16.27
N ILE A 151 -2.81 1.14 14.95
CA ILE A 151 -3.89 0.49 14.20
C ILE A 151 -3.30 -0.75 13.52
N GLU A 152 -3.55 -1.93 14.08
CA GLU A 152 -3.00 -3.19 13.60
C GLU A 152 -3.33 -3.46 12.13
N LEU A 153 -2.39 -4.07 11.41
CA LEU A 153 -2.57 -4.55 10.04
C LEU A 153 -3.44 -5.81 10.04
N GLN A 154 -4.58 -5.74 9.38
CA GLN A 154 -5.55 -6.83 9.27
C GLN A 154 -5.20 -7.81 8.14
#